data_c9d056a6eb7eec931811b55e107718f6
#
_entry.id   c9d056a6eb7eec931811b55e107718f6
#
_cell.length_a   1.000
_cell.length_b   1.000
_cell.length_c   1.000
_cell.angle_alpha   90.00
_cell.angle_beta   90.00
_cell.angle_gamma   90.00
#
_symmetry.space_group_name_H-M   'P 1'
#
loop_
_entity.id
_entity.type
_entity.pdbx_description
1 polymer ?
#
loop_
_entity_poly.entity_id
_entity_poly.type
_entity_poly.pdbx_seq_one_letter_code
_entity_poly.pdbx_strand_id
1 'polypeptide(L)'
;GNTINIQDSTVTAAISAGVGTSGEANNTVSISGKSVLNNAVIFGGMFHKTGNTLQMHTSGVTAGDIANFENLHFYLPNNIANGDTVLTLDGQAFGTPTDITGANIGVAVTGGKAALQPGDRITLINAELGLTADAKPVNNTSGMKGIQGVSLRYGFDLSTDPNNLYATVNKVETNPQAKTFSEGRAGGLAFINQGADLISEAGIA
;
A
#
# COMPACT_ATOMS: atom_id res chain seq x y z
N GLY A 1 18.95 5.26 7.35
CA GLY A 1 17.59 4.91 7.82
C GLY A 1 17.50 3.49 8.33
N ASN A 2 16.65 3.27 9.28
CA ASN A 2 16.35 1.96 9.86
C ASN A 2 15.06 1.41 9.26
N THR A 3 14.90 0.07 9.30
CA THR A 3 13.66 -0.58 8.88
C THR A 3 13.13 -1.45 10.02
N ILE A 4 11.85 -1.27 10.36
CA ILE A 4 11.11 -2.12 11.29
C ILE A 4 10.04 -2.85 10.47
N ASN A 5 10.07 -4.18 10.50
CA ASN A 5 9.03 -5.00 9.89
C ASN A 5 8.20 -5.65 11.00
N ILE A 6 6.89 -5.42 10.96
CA ILE A 6 5.91 -5.99 11.87
C ILE A 6 5.02 -6.91 11.03
N GLN A 7 5.13 -8.18 11.26
CA GLN A 7 4.39 -9.18 10.52
C GLN A 7 3.78 -10.20 11.49
N ASP A 8 2.48 -10.46 11.38
CA ASP A 8 1.76 -11.46 12.18
C ASP A 8 2.06 -11.34 13.69
N SER A 9 2.14 -10.10 14.19
CA SER A 9 2.68 -9.79 15.50
C SER A 9 1.71 -8.94 16.32
N THR A 10 1.77 -9.10 17.65
CA THR A 10 1.05 -8.23 18.60
C THR A 10 2.04 -7.29 19.27
N VAL A 11 1.79 -5.99 19.19
CA VAL A 11 2.59 -4.94 19.82
C VAL A 11 1.67 -4.06 20.66
N THR A 12 2.05 -3.86 21.92
CA THR A 12 1.26 -3.07 22.89
C THR A 12 2.03 -1.85 23.41
N ALA A 13 3.19 -1.56 22.84
CA ALA A 13 4.04 -0.44 23.23
C ALA A 13 4.34 0.44 21.99
N ALA A 14 4.87 1.64 22.25
CA ALA A 14 5.28 2.53 21.17
C ALA A 14 6.35 1.88 20.28
N ILE A 15 6.22 2.13 18.97
CA ILE A 15 7.16 1.67 17.94
C ILE A 15 7.88 2.91 17.43
N SER A 16 9.21 2.93 17.46
CA SER A 16 9.99 4.04 16.90
C SER A 16 11.14 3.51 16.04
N ALA A 17 11.18 3.92 14.78
CA ALA A 17 12.25 3.53 13.87
C ALA A 17 13.54 4.34 14.06
N GLY A 18 13.49 5.44 14.83
CA GLY A 18 14.67 6.23 15.20
C GLY A 18 14.43 7.06 16.46
N VAL A 19 15.44 7.21 17.30
CA VAL A 19 15.39 7.93 18.58
C VAL A 19 16.50 8.97 18.78
N GLY A 20 17.31 9.25 17.76
CA GLY A 20 18.38 10.24 17.83
C GLY A 20 17.90 11.68 17.67
N THR A 21 18.66 12.65 18.15
CA THR A 21 18.36 14.08 18.05
C THR A 21 18.86 14.72 16.75
N SER A 22 19.66 13.99 15.97
CA SER A 22 20.19 14.43 14.67
C SER A 22 20.32 13.26 13.71
N GLY A 23 19.87 13.44 12.46
CA GLY A 23 20.06 12.45 11.40
C GLY A 23 19.03 11.31 11.35
N GLU A 24 17.91 11.41 12.04
CA GLU A 24 16.79 10.46 11.96
C GLU A 24 15.98 10.67 10.68
N ALA A 25 16.53 10.19 9.59
CA ALA A 25 15.88 10.32 8.29
C ALA A 25 15.81 8.97 7.57
N ASN A 26 14.85 8.86 6.64
CA ASN A 26 14.69 7.71 5.75
C ASN A 26 14.43 6.38 6.48
N ASN A 27 13.76 6.42 7.63
CA ASN A 27 13.35 5.21 8.33
C ASN A 27 12.07 4.64 7.71
N THR A 28 11.89 3.33 7.82
CA THR A 28 10.70 2.64 7.32
C THR A 28 10.08 1.80 8.43
N VAL A 29 8.77 1.94 8.62
CA VAL A 29 7.96 1.00 9.39
C VAL A 29 7.02 0.30 8.43
N SER A 30 7.09 -1.03 8.36
CA SER A 30 6.27 -1.86 7.47
C SER A 30 5.40 -2.78 8.31
N ILE A 31 4.09 -2.76 8.04
CA ILE A 31 3.08 -3.53 8.76
C ILE A 31 2.38 -4.46 7.78
N SER A 32 2.37 -5.75 8.09
CA SER A 32 1.82 -6.81 7.22
C SER A 32 1.17 -7.93 8.02
N GLY A 33 0.47 -8.81 7.32
CA GLY A 33 -0.18 -9.98 7.91
C GLY A 33 -1.26 -9.62 8.93
N LYS A 34 -1.45 -10.48 9.93
CA LYS A 34 -2.43 -10.29 11.02
C LYS A 34 -1.78 -9.59 12.20
N SER A 35 -1.30 -8.36 11.99
CA SER A 35 -0.65 -7.59 13.05
C SER A 35 -1.67 -6.85 13.90
N VAL A 36 -1.47 -6.87 15.24
CA VAL A 36 -2.32 -6.21 16.23
C VAL A 36 -1.47 -5.18 16.98
N LEU A 37 -1.84 -3.90 16.88
CA LEU A 37 -1.06 -2.77 17.39
C LEU A 37 -1.86 -1.95 18.41
N ASN A 38 -2.56 -2.62 19.33
CA ASN A 38 -3.44 -1.99 20.31
C ASN A 38 -2.74 -0.88 21.09
N ASN A 39 -3.26 0.34 20.98
CA ASN A 39 -2.78 1.55 21.65
C ASN A 39 -1.30 1.92 21.33
N ALA A 40 -0.65 1.24 20.40
CA ALA A 40 0.71 1.56 20.03
C ALA A 40 0.75 2.84 19.19
N VAL A 41 1.60 3.79 19.57
CA VAL A 41 1.97 4.90 18.68
C VAL A 41 3.10 4.45 17.77
N ILE A 42 2.96 4.73 16.49
CA ILE A 42 3.96 4.37 15.49
C ILE A 42 4.68 5.65 15.06
N PHE A 43 5.97 5.73 15.37
CA PHE A 43 6.84 6.85 14.99
C PHE A 43 7.77 6.44 13.84
N GLY A 44 7.81 7.24 12.79
CA GLY A 44 8.86 7.14 11.76
C GLY A 44 10.23 7.52 12.30
N GLY A 45 10.27 8.53 13.16
CA GLY A 45 11.38 8.98 13.99
C GLY A 45 10.84 9.77 15.16
N MET A 46 11.57 9.84 16.27
CA MET A 46 11.04 10.48 17.48
C MET A 46 10.86 11.99 17.30
N PHE A 47 11.74 12.65 16.52
CA PHE A 47 11.77 14.13 16.42
C PHE A 47 11.62 14.67 15.00
N HIS A 48 11.84 13.84 13.97
CA HIS A 48 11.86 14.30 12.58
C HIS A 48 11.05 13.39 11.67
N LYS A 49 10.38 13.98 10.66
CA LYS A 49 9.61 13.24 9.66
C LYS A 49 10.36 12.94 8.35
N THR A 50 11.50 13.60 8.12
CA THR A 50 12.20 13.62 6.83
C THR A 50 12.52 12.22 6.30
N GLY A 51 11.95 11.89 5.13
CA GLY A 51 12.13 10.63 4.45
C GLY A 51 11.55 9.40 5.16
N ASN A 52 10.95 9.58 6.34
CA ASN A 52 10.36 8.45 7.07
C ASN A 52 9.10 7.95 6.35
N THR A 53 8.97 6.64 6.25
CA THR A 53 7.91 5.98 5.49
C THR A 53 7.15 4.98 6.34
N LEU A 54 5.83 5.10 6.37
CA LEU A 54 4.93 4.04 6.84
C LEU A 54 4.45 3.24 5.63
N GLN A 55 4.57 1.92 5.71
CA GLN A 55 4.09 0.99 4.68
C GLN A 55 3.03 0.06 5.28
N MET A 56 1.81 0.14 4.75
CA MET A 56 0.71 -0.73 5.12
C MET A 56 0.50 -1.79 4.03
N HIS A 57 0.78 -3.05 4.34
CA HIS A 57 0.62 -4.19 3.43
C HIS A 57 -0.57 -5.08 3.81
N THR A 58 -1.41 -4.62 4.70
CA THR A 58 -2.60 -5.32 5.18
C THR A 58 -3.69 -4.31 5.51
N SER A 59 -4.90 -4.77 5.78
CA SER A 59 -6.04 -3.95 6.18
C SER A 59 -6.58 -4.39 7.54
N GLY A 60 -7.45 -3.57 8.14
CA GLY A 60 -8.08 -3.88 9.42
C GLY A 60 -7.14 -3.75 10.63
N VAL A 61 -6.09 -2.94 10.53
CA VAL A 61 -5.17 -2.67 11.63
C VAL A 61 -5.69 -1.52 12.48
N THR A 62 -5.64 -1.66 13.80
CA THR A 62 -5.91 -0.59 14.77
C THR A 62 -4.64 -0.27 15.53
N ALA A 63 -4.28 1.01 15.61
CA ALA A 63 -3.15 1.53 16.38
C ALA A 63 -3.58 2.74 17.21
N GLY A 64 -2.74 3.18 18.14
CA GLY A 64 -3.04 4.35 18.97
C GLY A 64 -2.92 5.65 18.16
N ASP A 65 -1.84 5.82 17.44
CA ASP A 65 -1.58 6.98 16.58
C ASP A 65 -0.39 6.71 15.65
N ILE A 66 -0.18 7.61 14.67
CA ILE A 66 1.02 7.66 13.83
C ILE A 66 1.64 9.06 13.89
N ALA A 67 2.97 9.14 13.88
CA ALA A 67 3.66 10.42 13.92
C ALA A 67 4.99 10.40 13.15
N ASN A 68 5.38 11.56 12.65
CA ASN A 68 6.70 11.80 12.02
C ASN A 68 6.96 10.94 10.78
N PHE A 69 5.95 10.80 9.92
CA PHE A 69 6.09 10.23 8.59
C PHE A 69 5.97 11.32 7.52
N GLU A 70 6.90 11.31 6.58
CA GLU A 70 6.81 12.11 5.35
C GLU A 70 6.07 11.34 4.25
N ASN A 71 6.15 10.01 4.27
CA ASN A 71 5.53 9.16 3.26
C ASN A 71 4.58 8.13 3.91
N LEU A 72 3.38 8.04 3.37
CA LEU A 72 2.36 7.05 3.75
C LEU A 72 2.04 6.20 2.53
N HIS A 73 2.49 4.95 2.52
CA HIS A 73 2.35 4.03 1.41
C HIS A 73 1.38 2.90 1.76
N PHE A 74 0.26 2.84 1.05
CA PHE A 74 -0.78 1.83 1.22
C PHE A 74 -0.71 0.81 0.08
N TYR A 75 -0.20 -0.37 0.38
CA TYR A 75 -0.17 -1.53 -0.51
C TYR A 75 -1.41 -2.38 -0.25
N LEU A 76 -2.49 -2.10 -0.96
CA LEU A 76 -3.77 -2.76 -0.74
C LEU A 76 -3.70 -4.24 -1.15
N PRO A 77 -4.06 -5.18 -0.26
CA PRO A 77 -4.00 -6.60 -0.55
C PRO A 77 -5.08 -7.03 -1.56
N ASN A 78 -4.94 -8.23 -2.13
CA ASN A 78 -5.87 -8.77 -3.12
C ASN A 78 -7.31 -8.94 -2.63
N ASN A 79 -7.49 -9.12 -1.34
CA ASN A 79 -8.80 -9.29 -0.71
C ASN A 79 -9.43 -7.97 -0.27
N ILE A 80 -8.82 -6.82 -0.58
CA ILE A 80 -9.41 -5.52 -0.28
C ILE A 80 -10.75 -5.35 -1.00
N ALA A 81 -11.74 -4.83 -0.31
CA ALA A 81 -13.09 -4.66 -0.80
C ALA A 81 -13.61 -3.24 -0.55
N ASN A 82 -14.65 -2.87 -1.29
CA ASN A 82 -15.35 -1.60 -1.08
C ASN A 82 -15.83 -1.47 0.37
N GLY A 83 -15.52 -0.34 0.99
CA GLY A 83 -15.87 -0.04 2.39
C GLY A 83 -14.87 -0.52 3.42
N ASP A 84 -13.82 -1.26 3.04
CA ASP A 84 -12.77 -1.67 3.98
C ASP A 84 -12.00 -0.47 4.54
N THR A 85 -11.51 -0.65 5.79
CA THR A 85 -10.60 0.29 6.45
C THR A 85 -9.22 -0.35 6.58
N VAL A 86 -8.19 0.35 6.17
CA VAL A 86 -6.80 -0.13 6.27
C VAL A 86 -6.26 0.09 7.67
N LEU A 87 -6.31 1.33 8.17
CA LEU A 87 -5.76 1.71 9.46
C LEU A 87 -6.77 2.54 10.25
N THR A 88 -7.10 2.07 11.44
CA THR A 88 -7.86 2.84 12.44
C THR A 88 -6.91 3.34 13.51
N LEU A 89 -7.00 4.63 13.83
CA LEU A 89 -6.23 5.29 14.88
C LEU A 89 -7.21 5.68 15.99
N ASP A 90 -7.15 4.97 17.13
CA ASP A 90 -8.08 5.17 18.24
C ASP A 90 -7.76 6.41 19.09
N GLY A 91 -6.59 7.04 18.86
CA GLY A 91 -6.20 8.29 19.48
C GLY A 91 -5.91 8.22 20.98
N GLN A 92 -5.97 7.06 21.58
CA GLN A 92 -5.86 6.92 23.03
C GLN A 92 -4.49 7.31 23.60
N ALA A 93 -3.47 7.33 22.73
CA ALA A 93 -2.11 7.62 23.16
C ALA A 93 -1.87 9.10 23.47
N PHE A 94 -2.37 10.02 22.63
CA PHE A 94 -2.14 11.46 22.79
C PHE A 94 -3.40 12.27 23.09
N GLY A 95 -4.58 11.73 22.84
CA GLY A 95 -5.84 12.43 23.03
C GLY A 95 -6.05 13.63 22.11
N THR A 96 -5.33 13.69 20.98
CA THR A 96 -5.36 14.78 19.99
C THR A 96 -5.59 14.23 18.59
N PRO A 97 -6.09 15.06 17.65
CA PRO A 97 -6.21 14.67 16.25
C PRO A 97 -4.86 14.24 15.66
N THR A 98 -4.88 13.23 14.79
CA THR A 98 -3.70 12.81 14.00
C THR A 98 -3.41 13.84 12.91
N ASP A 99 -2.16 14.27 12.78
CA ASP A 99 -1.73 15.23 11.77
C ASP A 99 -0.84 14.57 10.71
N ILE A 100 -1.36 14.51 9.48
CA ILE A 100 -0.65 14.01 8.28
C ILE A 100 -0.40 15.12 7.25
N THR A 101 -0.50 16.38 7.66
CA THR A 101 -0.30 17.53 6.75
C THR A 101 1.06 17.47 6.06
N GLY A 102 1.06 17.64 4.74
CA GLY A 102 2.25 17.59 3.88
C GLY A 102 2.84 16.20 3.71
N ALA A 103 2.16 15.13 4.11
CA ALA A 103 2.61 13.78 3.82
C ALA A 103 2.37 13.40 2.34
N ASN A 104 3.34 12.74 1.73
CA ASN A 104 3.20 12.11 0.42
C ASN A 104 2.42 10.80 0.57
N ILE A 105 1.25 10.71 -0.03
CA ILE A 105 0.37 9.55 0.08
C ILE A 105 0.43 8.74 -1.20
N GLY A 106 0.81 7.48 -1.12
CA GLY A 106 0.80 6.54 -2.23
C GLY A 106 -0.14 5.37 -1.96
N VAL A 107 -0.99 5.05 -2.95
CA VAL A 107 -1.94 3.93 -2.88
C VAL A 107 -1.83 3.10 -4.13
N ALA A 108 -1.63 1.80 -3.97
CA ALA A 108 -1.62 0.83 -5.06
C ALA A 108 -2.16 -0.52 -4.58
N VAL A 109 -2.79 -1.27 -5.47
CA VAL A 109 -3.16 -2.66 -5.21
C VAL A 109 -1.96 -3.54 -5.54
N THR A 110 -1.62 -4.43 -4.63
CA THR A 110 -0.56 -5.42 -4.81
C THR A 110 -1.17 -6.79 -5.10
N GLY A 111 -0.63 -7.47 -6.12
CA GLY A 111 -1.12 -8.78 -6.56
C GLY A 111 -2.14 -8.71 -7.70
N GLY A 112 -2.61 -9.87 -8.16
CA GLY A 112 -3.20 -9.98 -9.48
C GLY A 112 -4.71 -9.71 -9.60
N LYS A 113 -5.48 -9.63 -8.52
CA LYS A 113 -6.96 -9.66 -8.63
C LYS A 113 -7.66 -9.10 -7.39
N ALA A 114 -7.59 -7.81 -7.14
CA ALA A 114 -8.60 -7.20 -6.27
C ALA A 114 -9.94 -7.09 -7.02
N ALA A 115 -11.05 -7.25 -6.32
CA ALA A 115 -12.40 -7.16 -6.90
C ALA A 115 -12.94 -5.72 -6.89
N LEU A 116 -12.07 -4.71 -6.98
CA LEU A 116 -12.45 -3.31 -6.96
C LEU A 116 -12.93 -2.84 -8.33
N GLN A 117 -13.93 -1.96 -8.31
CA GLN A 117 -14.51 -1.34 -9.49
C GLN A 117 -14.47 0.21 -9.37
N PRO A 118 -14.53 0.94 -10.47
CA PRO A 118 -14.67 2.39 -10.44
C PRO A 118 -15.84 2.82 -9.54
N GLY A 119 -15.57 3.76 -8.62
CA GLY A 119 -16.50 4.21 -7.59
C GLY A 119 -16.36 3.52 -6.23
N ASP A 120 -15.70 2.37 -6.14
CA ASP A 120 -15.40 1.73 -4.87
C ASP A 120 -14.47 2.60 -4.03
N ARG A 121 -14.72 2.66 -2.72
CA ARG A 121 -14.01 3.50 -1.79
C ARG A 121 -13.42 2.70 -0.63
N ILE A 122 -12.14 2.92 -0.37
CA ILE A 122 -11.40 2.36 0.75
C ILE A 122 -11.08 3.49 1.73
N THR A 123 -11.27 3.26 3.01
CA THR A 123 -10.77 4.14 4.07
C THR A 123 -9.33 3.78 4.37
N LEU A 124 -8.40 4.63 3.98
CA LEU A 124 -6.96 4.40 4.23
C LEU A 124 -6.62 4.64 5.70
N ILE A 125 -7.14 5.73 6.26
CA ILE A 125 -7.02 6.08 7.68
C ILE A 125 -8.40 6.50 8.19
N ASN A 126 -8.80 5.91 9.31
CA ASN A 126 -9.86 6.42 10.17
C ASN A 126 -9.23 6.87 11.49
N ALA A 127 -9.19 8.16 11.78
CA ALA A 127 -8.68 8.73 13.02
C ALA A 127 -9.86 9.13 13.91
N GLU A 128 -10.12 8.39 14.96
CA GLU A 128 -11.33 8.55 15.78
C GLU A 128 -11.41 9.91 16.49
N LEU A 129 -10.27 10.49 16.85
CA LEU A 129 -10.19 11.84 17.47
C LEU A 129 -10.02 12.97 16.47
N GLY A 130 -10.06 12.67 15.16
CA GLY A 130 -9.92 13.63 14.08
C GLY A 130 -8.64 13.49 13.30
N LEU A 131 -8.70 13.94 12.05
CA LEU A 131 -7.60 13.92 11.09
C LEU A 131 -7.34 15.34 10.57
N THR A 132 -6.09 15.78 10.69
CA THR A 132 -5.61 16.97 10.00
C THR A 132 -4.78 16.53 8.79
N ALA A 133 -5.15 17.00 7.62
CA ALA A 133 -4.53 16.63 6.34
C ALA A 133 -4.62 17.78 5.33
N ASP A 134 -3.90 17.67 4.24
CA ASP A 134 -4.04 18.61 3.12
C ASP A 134 -5.45 18.55 2.53
N ALA A 135 -6.00 19.69 2.14
CA ALA A 135 -7.38 19.79 1.63
C ALA A 135 -7.61 19.02 0.31
N LYS A 136 -6.55 18.81 -0.46
CA LYS A 136 -6.59 18.10 -1.75
C LYS A 136 -5.40 17.15 -1.87
N PRO A 137 -5.40 16.02 -1.13
CA PRO A 137 -4.35 15.04 -1.25
C PRO A 137 -4.36 14.40 -2.64
N VAL A 138 -3.17 14.07 -3.15
CA VAL A 138 -2.99 13.45 -4.47
C VAL A 138 -2.29 12.11 -4.30
N ASN A 139 -2.74 11.09 -5.02
CA ASN A 139 -2.08 9.79 -5.03
C ASN A 139 -0.72 9.87 -5.76
N ASN A 140 0.36 9.68 -5.02
CA ASN A 140 1.73 9.67 -5.51
C ASN A 140 2.40 8.33 -5.24
N THR A 141 2.50 7.49 -6.26
CA THR A 141 3.10 6.16 -6.17
C THR A 141 4.60 6.12 -6.52
N SER A 142 5.24 7.27 -6.77
CA SER A 142 6.64 7.33 -7.26
C SER A 142 7.65 6.70 -6.29
N GLY A 143 7.40 6.75 -4.99
CA GLY A 143 8.24 6.14 -3.95
C GLY A 143 7.90 4.69 -3.61
N MET A 144 6.82 4.14 -4.17
CA MET A 144 6.38 2.78 -3.88
C MET A 144 7.15 1.75 -4.71
N LYS A 145 7.61 0.69 -4.05
CA LYS A 145 8.33 -0.43 -4.69
C LYS A 145 7.42 -1.66 -4.77
N GLY A 146 7.66 -2.52 -5.76
CA GLY A 146 6.96 -3.80 -5.88
C GLY A 146 5.53 -3.73 -6.44
N ILE A 147 5.11 -2.57 -6.95
CA ILE A 147 3.80 -2.39 -7.60
C ILE A 147 3.82 -2.67 -9.12
N GLN A 148 4.98 -3.08 -9.64
CA GLN A 148 5.15 -3.45 -11.05
C GLN A 148 4.86 -4.95 -11.24
N GLY A 149 4.30 -5.31 -12.40
CA GLY A 149 4.05 -6.71 -12.76
C GLY A 149 2.64 -7.24 -12.43
N VAL A 150 1.77 -6.43 -11.83
CA VAL A 150 0.36 -6.79 -11.63
C VAL A 150 -0.41 -6.75 -12.95
N SER A 151 -1.35 -7.68 -13.14
CA SER A 151 -2.15 -7.77 -14.38
C SER A 151 -3.17 -6.64 -14.53
N LEU A 152 -3.63 -6.06 -13.44
CA LEU A 152 -4.53 -4.92 -13.41
C LEU A 152 -3.87 -3.74 -12.69
N ARG A 153 -4.08 -2.53 -13.20
CA ARG A 153 -3.71 -1.26 -12.58
C ARG A 153 -4.97 -0.54 -12.13
N TYR A 154 -4.95 -0.09 -10.90
CA TYR A 154 -6.01 0.71 -10.29
C TYR A 154 -5.54 2.16 -10.16
N GLY A 155 -6.35 3.10 -10.61
CA GLY A 155 -6.19 4.52 -10.31
C GLY A 155 -7.05 4.88 -9.10
N PHE A 156 -6.55 5.77 -8.24
CA PHE A 156 -7.26 6.25 -7.06
C PHE A 156 -7.24 7.76 -6.98
N ASP A 157 -8.40 8.33 -6.68
CA ASP A 157 -8.54 9.71 -6.21
C ASP A 157 -8.57 9.71 -4.69
N LEU A 158 -7.82 10.63 -4.08
CA LEU A 158 -7.81 10.79 -2.63
C LEU A 158 -8.75 11.90 -2.20
N SER A 159 -9.37 11.71 -1.05
CA SER A 159 -10.22 12.71 -0.41
C SER A 159 -10.16 12.58 1.11
N THR A 160 -10.54 13.65 1.81
CA THR A 160 -10.56 13.68 3.28
C THR A 160 -11.88 14.21 3.79
N ASP A 161 -12.24 13.78 4.99
CA ASP A 161 -13.20 14.43 5.86
C ASP A 161 -12.55 14.69 7.24
N PRO A 162 -13.25 15.22 8.26
CA PRO A 162 -12.64 15.53 9.55
C PRO A 162 -11.99 14.34 10.29
N ASN A 163 -12.32 13.11 9.92
CA ASN A 163 -11.81 11.91 10.58
C ASN A 163 -11.10 10.95 9.64
N ASN A 164 -11.28 11.08 8.33
CA ASN A 164 -10.88 10.03 7.41
C ASN A 164 -10.04 10.52 6.23
N LEU A 165 -9.13 9.66 5.78
CA LEU A 165 -8.48 9.72 4.47
C LEU A 165 -9.03 8.56 3.63
N TYR A 166 -9.56 8.88 2.46
CA TYR A 166 -10.17 7.92 1.54
C TYR A 166 -9.37 7.77 0.24
N ALA A 167 -9.43 6.59 -0.34
CA ALA A 167 -9.06 6.31 -1.73
C ALA A 167 -10.29 5.79 -2.48
N THR A 168 -10.69 6.49 -3.54
CA THR A 168 -11.80 6.07 -4.41
C THR A 168 -11.23 5.61 -5.74
N VAL A 169 -11.62 4.43 -6.19
CA VAL A 169 -11.19 3.90 -7.50
C VAL A 169 -11.78 4.76 -8.60
N ASN A 170 -10.92 5.40 -9.40
CA ASN A 170 -11.33 6.20 -10.54
C ASN A 170 -11.22 5.45 -11.87
N LYS A 171 -10.35 4.45 -11.96
CA LYS A 171 -10.19 3.60 -13.14
C LYS A 171 -9.59 2.24 -12.81
N VAL A 172 -9.87 1.27 -13.66
CA VAL A 172 -9.24 -0.06 -13.67
C VAL A 172 -8.76 -0.33 -15.08
N GLU A 173 -7.48 -0.60 -15.25
CA GLU A 173 -6.85 -0.82 -16.56
C GLU A 173 -6.07 -2.14 -16.55
N THR A 174 -6.08 -2.85 -17.68
CA THR A 174 -5.14 -3.97 -17.88
C THR A 174 -3.72 -3.42 -17.99
N ASN A 175 -2.78 -4.05 -17.29
CA ASN A 175 -1.39 -3.66 -17.39
C ASN A 175 -0.85 -4.03 -18.79
N PRO A 176 -0.41 -3.06 -19.61
CA PRO A 176 0.11 -3.35 -20.95
C PRO A 176 1.27 -4.36 -20.95
N GLN A 177 2.10 -4.36 -19.90
CA GLN A 177 3.22 -5.29 -19.77
C GLN A 177 2.78 -6.75 -19.53
N ALA A 178 1.62 -6.96 -18.84
CA ALA A 178 1.07 -8.28 -18.65
C ALA A 178 0.57 -8.90 -19.97
N LYS A 179 0.07 -8.07 -20.88
CA LYS A 179 -0.40 -8.49 -22.20
C LYS A 179 0.75 -9.00 -23.07
N THR A 180 1.89 -8.32 -23.04
CA THR A 180 3.09 -8.72 -23.82
C THR A 180 3.61 -10.10 -23.42
N PHE A 181 3.54 -10.45 -22.13
CA PHE A 181 3.93 -11.79 -21.65
C PHE A 181 2.97 -12.89 -22.13
N SER A 182 1.67 -12.63 -22.17
CA SER A 182 0.69 -13.62 -22.63
C SER A 182 0.77 -13.83 -24.14
N GLU A 183 0.98 -12.78 -24.92
CA GLU A 183 1.16 -12.85 -26.37
C GLU A 183 2.49 -13.52 -26.76
N GLY A 184 3.58 -13.24 -26.05
CA GLY A 184 4.87 -13.90 -26.26
C GLY A 184 4.80 -15.40 -25.95
N ARG A 185 4.06 -15.81 -24.93
CA ARG A 185 3.85 -17.22 -24.59
C ARG A 185 2.97 -17.95 -25.61
N ALA A 186 1.91 -17.31 -26.10
CA ALA A 186 1.05 -17.83 -27.15
C ALA A 186 1.82 -18.00 -28.46
N GLY A 187 2.65 -17.02 -28.84
CA GLY A 187 3.53 -17.11 -30.03
C GLY A 187 4.57 -18.25 -29.91
N GLY A 188 5.18 -18.42 -28.74
CA GLY A 188 6.13 -19.52 -28.48
C GLY A 188 5.50 -20.90 -28.56
N LEU A 189 4.29 -21.09 -28.04
CA LEU A 189 3.55 -22.35 -28.14
C LEU A 189 3.12 -22.67 -29.58
N ALA A 190 2.71 -21.66 -30.37
CA ALA A 190 2.39 -21.85 -31.78
C ALA A 190 3.60 -22.29 -32.60
N PHE A 191 4.79 -21.73 -32.30
CA PHE A 191 6.03 -22.12 -32.96
C PHE A 191 6.47 -23.56 -32.64
N ILE A 192 6.28 -24.00 -31.39
CA ILE A 192 6.59 -25.38 -30.98
C ILE A 192 5.65 -26.38 -31.66
N ASN A 193 4.35 -26.06 -31.77
CA ASN A 193 3.38 -26.93 -32.42
C ASN A 193 3.62 -27.04 -33.94
N GLN A 194 3.97 -25.94 -34.63
CA GLN A 194 4.35 -25.99 -36.04
C GLN A 194 5.63 -26.79 -36.27
N GLY A 195 6.62 -26.68 -35.39
CA GLY A 195 7.85 -27.47 -35.46
C GLY A 195 7.60 -28.98 -35.27
N ALA A 196 6.69 -29.33 -34.38
CA ALA A 196 6.31 -30.76 -34.13
C ALA A 196 5.58 -31.37 -35.33
N ASP A 197 4.69 -30.62 -35.97
CA ASP A 197 3.96 -31.09 -37.16
C ASP A 197 4.91 -31.30 -38.35
N LEU A 198 5.85 -30.41 -38.59
CA LEU A 198 6.88 -30.57 -39.65
C LEU A 198 7.78 -31.79 -39.45
N ILE A 199 8.11 -32.12 -38.20
CA ILE A 199 8.94 -33.30 -37.89
C ILE A 199 8.11 -34.57 -38.05
N SER A 200 6.83 -34.58 -37.75
CA SER A 200 5.96 -35.76 -37.93
C SER A 200 5.70 -36.08 -39.41
N GLU A 201 5.56 -35.09 -40.27
CA GLU A 201 5.40 -35.27 -41.72
C GLU A 201 6.68 -35.70 -42.42
N ALA A 202 7.85 -35.23 -41.98
CA ALA A 202 9.13 -35.60 -42.58
C ALA A 202 9.68 -36.95 -42.11
N GLY A 203 9.08 -37.58 -41.09
CA GLY A 203 9.54 -38.84 -40.53
C GLY A 203 8.87 -40.10 -41.08
N ILE A 204 8.02 -39.96 -42.13
CA ILE A 204 7.34 -41.10 -42.78
C ILE A 204 7.75 -41.12 -44.28
N ALA A 205 9.00 -41.41 -44.54
CA ALA A 205 9.48 -41.80 -45.86
C ALA A 205 10.56 -42.87 -45.74
#